data_ab233864b7ee9e6c44b0f571590859fe
#
_entry.id   ab233864b7ee9e6c44b0f571590859fe
#
_cell.length_a   1.000
_cell.length_b   1.000
_cell.length_c   1.000
_cell.angle_alpha   90.00
_cell.angle_beta   90.00
_cell.angle_gamma   90.00
#
_symmetry.space_group_name_H-M   'P 1'
#
loop_
_entity.id
_entity.type
_entity.pdbx_description
1 polymer ?
#
loop_
_entity_poly.entity_id
_entity_poly.type
_entity_poly.pdbx_seq_one_letter_code
_entity_poly.pdbx_strand_id
1 'polypeptide(L)'
;MNYENILQFKGTWRVYQARVLDRVEHYVRDGKIHIVAAPGSGKTTLGIELIRRLQGTALVLVPTITIREQWIARIKEAFLCDGVNAEAYLSQSLKNPRAITVTTYQALHSAMTQIQDGEEDYQGFSLFQVLQDAKVDTLCLDECHHLRSEWWKSLESLKEKLIDVTTIALTATPPYDSTPAMWNRYIAMCGEIDEEITTPELVKEGSLCPHQDYVYFNYPTKQEEAEVMRYMQAHPDCEELDPEIEKHLANSLGKIESIRQITQHEYASLHGRLHMLILTDYIRKEHEKSIGNREADVNLLGVLPLFENLRRDAQDMWSDMRLGVLCGSIIVIPAGVKDALLKTVGDAGMVTFSKLGSLPETEYVKVSAVGDSHFLIPAVTQLFADGYIQVLIGTKSLLGEGWDSPCINSLILASTVGSFMLSNQMRGRAIRTWDREPDKTSNIWHLVCLKPWYESSFGTKPETSEDYRMLTRRMEHFLGLHYTD
;
A
#
# COMPACT_ATOMS: atom_id res chain seq x y z
N MET A 1 7.53 0.31 -33.55
CA MET A 1 7.81 1.69 -33.06
C MET A 1 9.31 1.83 -32.83
N ASN A 2 9.96 2.95 -33.12
CA ASN A 2 11.38 3.13 -32.74
C ASN A 2 11.47 4.14 -31.59
N TYR A 3 11.98 3.72 -30.43
CA TYR A 3 12.10 4.54 -29.24
C TYR A 3 13.49 5.19 -29.04
N GLU A 4 14.48 4.95 -29.93
CA GLU A 4 15.88 5.36 -29.73
C GLU A 4 16.06 6.87 -29.49
N ASN A 5 15.24 7.69 -30.15
CA ASN A 5 15.28 9.15 -30.02
C ASN A 5 14.15 9.71 -29.13
N ILE A 6 13.36 8.85 -28.52
CA ILE A 6 12.19 9.24 -27.73
C ILE A 6 12.43 8.96 -26.25
N LEU A 7 12.94 7.77 -25.94
CA LEU A 7 13.14 7.28 -24.58
C LEU A 7 14.58 6.81 -24.39
N GLN A 8 15.23 7.33 -23.35
CA GLN A 8 16.53 6.89 -22.86
C GLN A 8 16.56 7.00 -21.34
N PHE A 9 16.91 5.93 -20.64
CA PHE A 9 17.02 5.99 -19.18
C PHE A 9 18.14 6.94 -18.77
N LYS A 10 17.80 7.92 -17.93
CA LYS A 10 18.71 8.98 -17.45
C LYS A 10 19.42 8.64 -16.14
N GLY A 11 19.12 7.48 -15.54
CA GLY A 11 19.67 7.03 -14.26
C GLY A 11 20.67 5.89 -14.39
N THR A 12 20.92 5.24 -13.25
CA THR A 12 21.78 4.04 -13.16
C THR A 12 20.91 2.82 -12.84
N TRP A 13 21.13 1.73 -13.57
CA TRP A 13 20.44 0.48 -13.32
C TRP A 13 20.88 -0.13 -12.00
N ARG A 14 19.92 -0.59 -11.20
CA ARG A 14 20.20 -1.46 -10.05
C ARG A 14 20.74 -2.79 -10.54
N VAL A 15 21.50 -3.49 -9.72
CA VAL A 15 22.17 -4.74 -10.11
C VAL A 15 21.19 -5.75 -10.68
N TYR A 16 20.06 -5.99 -10.00
CA TYR A 16 19.05 -6.90 -10.50
C TYR A 16 18.41 -6.43 -11.82
N GLN A 17 18.18 -5.11 -11.98
CA GLN A 17 17.60 -4.58 -13.22
C GLN A 17 18.54 -4.82 -14.40
N ALA A 18 19.83 -4.56 -14.24
CA ALA A 18 20.84 -4.85 -15.27
C ALA A 18 20.81 -6.34 -15.64
N ARG A 19 20.78 -7.24 -14.63
CA ARG A 19 20.72 -8.69 -14.84
C ARG A 19 19.47 -9.11 -15.63
N VAL A 20 18.29 -8.60 -15.28
CA VAL A 20 17.05 -8.87 -16.02
C VAL A 20 17.14 -8.36 -17.45
N LEU A 21 17.64 -7.14 -17.63
CA LEU A 21 17.77 -6.52 -18.95
C LEU A 21 18.76 -7.26 -19.87
N ASP A 22 19.81 -7.86 -19.33
CA ASP A 22 20.76 -8.69 -20.08
C ASP A 22 20.15 -10.01 -20.56
N ARG A 23 19.06 -10.46 -19.94
CA ARG A 23 18.40 -11.74 -20.25
C ARG A 23 17.06 -11.58 -20.99
N VAL A 24 16.65 -10.39 -21.38
CA VAL A 24 15.35 -10.11 -22.02
C VAL A 24 15.11 -11.00 -23.24
N GLU A 25 16.12 -11.20 -24.10
CA GLU A 25 16.00 -12.06 -25.29
C GLU A 25 15.70 -13.54 -24.96
N HIS A 26 16.08 -13.97 -23.73
CA HIS A 26 15.75 -15.30 -23.26
C HIS A 26 14.30 -15.36 -22.76
N TYR A 27 13.88 -14.37 -21.98
CA TYR A 27 12.54 -14.36 -21.35
C TYR A 27 11.43 -14.18 -22.40
N VAL A 28 11.64 -13.38 -23.44
CA VAL A 28 10.60 -13.08 -24.43
C VAL A 28 10.26 -14.23 -25.39
N ARG A 29 10.95 -15.37 -25.32
CA ARG A 29 10.83 -16.46 -26.30
C ARG A 29 9.46 -17.10 -26.39
N ASP A 30 8.72 -17.16 -25.28
CA ASP A 30 7.34 -17.65 -25.23
C ASP A 30 6.30 -16.51 -25.37
N GLY A 31 6.75 -15.27 -25.66
CA GLY A 31 5.92 -14.09 -25.79
C GLY A 31 5.49 -13.49 -24.43
N LYS A 32 6.11 -13.89 -23.32
CA LYS A 32 5.81 -13.38 -22.00
C LYS A 32 7.08 -13.09 -21.21
N ILE A 33 7.05 -12.05 -20.40
CA ILE A 33 8.12 -11.68 -19.44
C ILE A 33 7.46 -11.48 -18.10
N HIS A 34 7.74 -12.32 -17.12
CA HIS A 34 7.13 -12.26 -15.79
C HIS A 34 8.16 -12.01 -14.71
N ILE A 35 8.20 -10.80 -14.18
CA ILE A 35 9.16 -10.36 -13.16
C ILE A 35 8.45 -10.13 -11.83
N VAL A 36 8.91 -10.84 -10.82
CA VAL A 36 8.51 -10.68 -9.42
C VAL A 36 9.60 -9.93 -8.67
N ALA A 37 9.28 -8.77 -8.12
CA ALA A 37 10.26 -7.98 -7.36
C ALA A 37 9.57 -7.19 -6.24
N ALA A 38 10.17 -7.17 -5.06
CA ALA A 38 9.59 -6.55 -3.87
C ALA A 38 9.11 -5.10 -4.10
N PRO A 39 8.14 -4.59 -3.32
CA PRO A 39 7.70 -3.20 -3.41
C PRO A 39 8.89 -2.25 -3.20
N GLY A 40 8.99 -1.16 -3.99
CA GLY A 40 10.11 -0.23 -3.91
C GLY A 40 11.37 -0.64 -4.70
N SER A 41 11.37 -1.82 -5.32
CA SER A 41 12.48 -2.30 -6.14
C SER A 41 12.73 -1.48 -7.41
N GLY A 42 11.73 -0.77 -7.94
CA GLY A 42 11.83 -0.01 -9.19
C GLY A 42 11.27 -0.77 -10.40
N LYS A 43 10.27 -1.63 -10.20
CA LYS A 43 9.57 -2.38 -11.29
C LYS A 43 9.07 -1.49 -12.43
N THR A 44 8.48 -0.34 -12.11
CA THR A 44 8.00 0.62 -13.11
C THR A 44 9.12 1.05 -14.07
N THR A 45 10.30 1.40 -13.53
CA THR A 45 11.48 1.78 -14.32
C THR A 45 11.93 0.62 -15.21
N LEU A 46 11.94 -0.60 -14.68
CA LEU A 46 12.26 -1.81 -15.44
C LEU A 46 11.23 -2.05 -16.55
N GLY A 47 9.94 -1.93 -16.25
CA GLY A 47 8.85 -2.11 -17.23
C GLY A 47 8.93 -1.13 -18.41
N ILE A 48 9.23 0.14 -18.13
CA ILE A 48 9.43 1.15 -19.20
C ILE A 48 10.59 0.76 -20.10
N GLU A 49 11.71 0.29 -19.53
CA GLU A 49 12.86 -0.15 -20.32
C GLU A 49 12.56 -1.41 -21.14
N LEU A 50 11.80 -2.37 -20.57
CA LEU A 50 11.36 -3.55 -21.33
C LEU A 50 10.50 -3.15 -22.52
N ILE A 51 9.53 -2.25 -22.35
CA ILE A 51 8.71 -1.68 -23.44
C ILE A 51 9.63 -1.03 -24.50
N ARG A 52 10.59 -0.21 -24.06
CA ARG A 52 11.54 0.45 -24.96
C ARG A 52 12.34 -0.57 -25.79
N ARG A 53 12.80 -1.66 -25.19
CA ARG A 53 13.60 -2.70 -25.89
C ARG A 53 12.77 -3.53 -26.84
N LEU A 54 11.51 -3.80 -26.52
CA LEU A 54 10.60 -4.53 -27.41
C LEU A 54 10.20 -3.72 -28.65
N GLN A 55 10.39 -2.39 -28.63
CA GLN A 55 10.14 -1.48 -29.77
C GLN A 55 8.67 -1.49 -30.27
N GLY A 56 7.74 -2.00 -29.46
CA GLY A 56 6.32 -2.13 -29.80
C GLY A 56 5.47 -0.91 -29.43
N THR A 57 4.20 -0.92 -29.81
CA THR A 57 3.18 0.00 -29.28
C THR A 57 2.58 -0.64 -28.02
N ALA A 58 2.75 0.01 -26.87
CA ALA A 58 2.44 -0.59 -25.60
C ALA A 58 1.13 -0.08 -24.99
N LEU A 59 0.33 -1.03 -24.48
CA LEU A 59 -0.76 -0.78 -23.55
C LEU A 59 -0.33 -1.22 -22.15
N VAL A 60 -0.22 -0.26 -21.23
CA VAL A 60 0.12 -0.48 -19.83
C VAL A 60 -1.14 -0.43 -19.01
N LEU A 61 -1.46 -1.51 -18.29
CA LEU A 61 -2.61 -1.63 -17.41
C LEU A 61 -2.16 -1.62 -15.96
N VAL A 62 -2.75 -0.73 -15.16
CA VAL A 62 -2.40 -0.49 -13.76
C VAL A 62 -3.65 -0.55 -12.86
N PRO A 63 -3.51 -0.84 -11.56
CA PRO A 63 -4.67 -1.00 -10.68
C PRO A 63 -5.39 0.30 -10.34
N THR A 64 -4.67 1.44 -10.25
CA THR A 64 -5.24 2.70 -9.78
C THR A 64 -4.78 3.90 -10.62
N ILE A 65 -5.56 4.99 -10.55
CA ILE A 65 -5.22 6.27 -11.18
C ILE A 65 -3.88 6.80 -10.64
N THR A 66 -3.64 6.67 -9.34
CA THR A 66 -2.38 7.12 -8.72
C THR A 66 -1.16 6.41 -9.32
N ILE A 67 -1.24 5.10 -9.53
CA ILE A 67 -0.16 4.33 -10.17
C ILE A 67 -0.02 4.72 -11.64
N ARG A 68 -1.13 4.99 -12.35
CA ARG A 68 -1.10 5.52 -13.72
C ARG A 68 -0.30 6.82 -13.80
N GLU A 69 -0.58 7.77 -12.91
CA GLU A 69 0.16 9.05 -12.86
C GLU A 69 1.65 8.84 -12.52
N GLN A 70 1.96 7.89 -11.64
CA GLN A 70 3.36 7.53 -11.33
C GLN A 70 4.09 6.95 -12.56
N TRP A 71 3.45 6.12 -13.38
CA TRP A 71 4.02 5.63 -14.63
C TRP A 71 4.31 6.79 -15.59
N ILE A 72 3.34 7.67 -15.81
CA ILE A 72 3.49 8.84 -16.69
C ILE A 72 4.60 9.78 -16.19
N ALA A 73 4.62 10.09 -14.90
CA ALA A 73 5.66 10.92 -14.30
C ALA A 73 7.05 10.26 -14.47
N ARG A 74 7.16 8.96 -14.20
CA ARG A 74 8.43 8.22 -14.35
C ARG A 74 8.91 8.21 -15.80
N ILE A 75 8.03 8.04 -16.79
CA ILE A 75 8.42 8.12 -18.20
C ILE A 75 8.95 9.52 -18.52
N LYS A 76 8.23 10.57 -18.13
CA LYS A 76 8.61 11.97 -18.41
C LYS A 76 9.94 12.36 -17.78
N GLU A 77 10.12 12.03 -16.51
CA GLU A 77 11.28 12.46 -15.72
C GLU A 77 12.54 11.65 -16.00
N ALA A 78 12.41 10.31 -16.08
CA ALA A 78 13.53 9.42 -16.10
C ALA A 78 13.89 8.85 -17.50
N PHE A 79 13.00 8.96 -18.49
CA PHE A 79 13.22 8.35 -19.79
C PHE A 79 13.07 9.31 -20.98
N LEU A 80 12.14 10.27 -20.92
CA LEU A 80 11.86 11.11 -22.07
C LEU A 80 13.09 11.94 -22.47
N CYS A 81 13.52 11.84 -23.71
CA CYS A 81 14.64 12.63 -24.23
C CYS A 81 14.31 14.12 -24.24
N ASP A 82 15.34 14.97 -24.09
CA ASP A 82 15.14 16.41 -24.03
C ASP A 82 14.60 16.94 -25.37
N GLY A 83 13.63 17.85 -25.29
CA GLY A 83 12.95 18.43 -26.43
C GLY A 83 11.86 17.56 -27.08
N VAL A 84 11.62 16.35 -26.56
CA VAL A 84 10.54 15.47 -27.04
C VAL A 84 9.22 15.89 -26.41
N ASN A 85 8.19 16.10 -27.23
CA ASN A 85 6.84 16.35 -26.71
C ASN A 85 6.20 15.05 -26.21
N ALA A 86 6.00 14.96 -24.89
CA ALA A 86 5.41 13.79 -24.24
C ALA A 86 4.02 13.42 -24.81
N GLU A 87 3.17 14.40 -25.10
CA GLU A 87 1.81 14.19 -25.59
C GLU A 87 1.74 13.53 -26.98
N ALA A 88 2.82 13.62 -27.77
CA ALA A 88 2.89 12.95 -29.05
C ALA A 88 3.03 11.41 -28.92
N TYR A 89 3.58 10.93 -27.78
CA TYR A 89 3.95 9.52 -27.58
C TYR A 89 3.24 8.86 -26.41
N LEU A 90 2.72 9.65 -25.48
CA LEU A 90 2.04 9.15 -24.26
C LEU A 90 0.55 9.46 -24.32
N SER A 91 -0.26 8.48 -23.89
CA SER A 91 -1.70 8.65 -23.70
C SER A 91 -2.15 8.02 -22.38
N GLN A 92 -3.25 8.52 -21.83
CA GLN A 92 -3.98 7.92 -20.72
C GLN A 92 -5.36 7.42 -21.15
N SER A 93 -5.77 7.71 -22.38
CA SER A 93 -7.08 7.39 -22.93
C SER A 93 -7.01 6.22 -23.92
N LEU A 94 -7.93 5.25 -23.72
CA LEU A 94 -8.12 4.14 -24.67
C LEU A 94 -8.70 4.59 -26.00
N LYS A 95 -9.33 5.78 -26.06
CA LYS A 95 -9.88 6.33 -27.29
C LYS A 95 -8.82 6.90 -28.22
N ASN A 96 -7.70 7.35 -27.66
CA ASN A 96 -6.58 7.92 -28.40
C ASN A 96 -5.26 7.27 -27.99
N PRO A 97 -5.06 5.98 -28.30
CA PRO A 97 -3.81 5.30 -27.94
C PRO A 97 -2.61 5.94 -28.66
N ARG A 98 -1.47 5.95 -27.99
CA ARG A 98 -0.20 6.44 -28.49
C ARG A 98 0.85 5.34 -28.39
N ALA A 99 2.11 5.68 -28.65
CA ALA A 99 3.21 4.73 -28.54
C ALA A 99 3.25 3.98 -27.21
N ILE A 100 2.96 4.69 -26.10
CA ILE A 100 2.71 4.10 -24.79
C ILE A 100 1.40 4.68 -24.25
N THR A 101 0.42 3.81 -24.04
CA THR A 101 -0.86 4.17 -23.41
C THR A 101 -0.90 3.55 -22.03
N VAL A 102 -1.01 4.38 -21.00
CA VAL A 102 -1.12 3.92 -19.60
C VAL A 102 -2.53 4.18 -19.10
N THR A 103 -3.25 3.12 -18.73
CA THR A 103 -4.63 3.23 -18.24
C THR A 103 -4.91 2.24 -17.13
N THR A 104 -6.08 2.32 -16.51
CA THR A 104 -6.45 1.41 -15.41
C THR A 104 -7.16 0.17 -15.93
N TYR A 105 -7.11 -0.93 -15.13
CA TYR A 105 -7.93 -2.11 -15.38
C TYR A 105 -9.43 -1.80 -15.35
N GLN A 106 -9.85 -0.82 -14.53
CA GLN A 106 -11.22 -0.35 -14.50
C GLN A 106 -11.61 0.30 -15.84
N ALA A 107 -10.80 1.21 -16.37
CA ALA A 107 -11.05 1.86 -17.65
C ALA A 107 -11.12 0.84 -18.81
N LEU A 108 -10.26 -0.19 -18.80
CA LEU A 108 -10.35 -1.31 -19.73
C LEU A 108 -11.70 -2.02 -19.63
N HIS A 109 -12.14 -2.37 -18.42
CA HIS A 109 -13.44 -3.01 -18.19
C HIS A 109 -14.59 -2.13 -18.66
N SER A 110 -14.56 -0.84 -18.34
CA SER A 110 -15.57 0.14 -18.75
C SER A 110 -15.67 0.29 -20.27
N ALA A 111 -14.51 0.34 -20.96
CA ALA A 111 -14.45 0.39 -22.41
C ALA A 111 -14.99 -0.90 -23.07
N MET A 112 -14.75 -2.07 -22.48
CA MET A 112 -15.25 -3.34 -22.99
C MET A 112 -16.75 -3.55 -22.77
N THR A 113 -17.26 -3.02 -21.66
CA THR A 113 -18.70 -3.08 -21.32
C THR A 113 -19.48 -1.87 -21.84
N GLN A 114 -18.80 -0.93 -22.49
CA GLN A 114 -19.36 0.30 -23.09
C GLN A 114 -20.12 1.18 -22.06
N ILE A 115 -19.56 1.30 -20.86
CA ILE A 115 -20.10 2.15 -19.80
C ILE A 115 -19.21 3.38 -19.56
N GLN A 116 -19.77 4.38 -18.89
CA GLN A 116 -19.01 5.57 -18.50
C GLN A 116 -17.99 5.26 -17.39
N ASP A 117 -16.79 5.86 -17.51
CA ASP A 117 -15.74 5.81 -16.49
C ASP A 117 -15.15 7.21 -16.30
N GLY A 118 -15.50 7.86 -15.18
CA GLY A 118 -15.14 9.26 -14.95
C GLY A 118 -15.70 10.18 -16.02
N GLU A 119 -14.82 10.89 -16.72
CA GLU A 119 -15.16 11.80 -17.83
C GLU A 119 -15.27 11.07 -19.19
N GLU A 120 -14.82 9.81 -19.29
CA GLU A 120 -14.86 9.06 -20.54
C GLU A 120 -16.16 8.25 -20.68
N ASP A 121 -16.91 8.51 -21.75
CA ASP A 121 -18.08 7.74 -22.13
C ASP A 121 -17.72 6.76 -23.26
N TYR A 122 -17.84 5.47 -22.99
CA TYR A 122 -17.51 4.39 -23.93
C TYR A 122 -18.72 3.83 -24.68
N GLN A 123 -19.88 4.49 -24.66
CA GLN A 123 -21.03 4.07 -25.45
C GLN A 123 -20.71 4.04 -26.94
N GLY A 124 -20.96 2.90 -27.58
CA GLY A 124 -20.66 2.70 -29.02
C GLY A 124 -19.18 2.67 -29.37
N PHE A 125 -18.28 2.67 -28.37
CA PHE A 125 -16.84 2.63 -28.60
C PHE A 125 -16.35 1.21 -28.96
N SER A 126 -15.61 1.10 -30.06
CA SER A 126 -15.02 -0.17 -30.51
C SER A 126 -13.56 -0.27 -30.07
N LEU A 127 -13.34 -0.72 -28.83
CA LEU A 127 -12.01 -0.83 -28.23
C LEU A 127 -11.03 -1.65 -29.10
N PHE A 128 -11.47 -2.81 -29.58
CA PHE A 128 -10.60 -3.71 -30.34
C PHE A 128 -10.15 -3.11 -31.65
N GLN A 129 -11.07 -2.43 -32.38
CA GLN A 129 -10.72 -1.75 -33.62
C GLN A 129 -9.65 -0.67 -33.39
N VAL A 130 -9.84 0.13 -32.34
CA VAL A 130 -8.90 1.22 -32.01
C VAL A 130 -7.51 0.67 -31.61
N LEU A 131 -7.45 -0.41 -30.83
CA LEU A 131 -6.17 -1.03 -30.45
C LEU A 131 -5.47 -1.73 -31.63
N GLN A 132 -6.24 -2.33 -32.55
CA GLN A 132 -5.71 -2.90 -33.81
C GLN A 132 -5.18 -1.82 -34.74
N ASP A 133 -5.91 -0.71 -34.93
CA ASP A 133 -5.49 0.41 -35.74
C ASP A 133 -4.22 1.07 -35.18
N ALA A 134 -4.09 1.13 -33.85
CA ALA A 134 -2.90 1.58 -33.15
C ALA A 134 -1.74 0.57 -33.20
N LYS A 135 -2.00 -0.65 -33.67
CA LYS A 135 -1.02 -1.77 -33.73
C LYS A 135 -0.39 -2.06 -32.38
N VAL A 136 -1.23 -2.17 -31.34
CA VAL A 136 -0.77 -2.57 -30.01
C VAL A 136 -0.26 -4.00 -30.07
N ASP A 137 1.02 -4.19 -29.76
CA ASP A 137 1.74 -5.47 -29.80
C ASP A 137 2.45 -5.80 -28.47
N THR A 138 2.38 -4.90 -27.49
CA THR A 138 2.96 -5.07 -26.17
C THR A 138 1.92 -4.74 -25.10
N LEU A 139 1.66 -5.71 -24.20
CA LEU A 139 0.75 -5.56 -23.06
C LEU A 139 1.57 -5.62 -21.77
N CYS A 140 1.63 -4.52 -21.03
CA CYS A 140 2.29 -4.47 -19.74
C CYS A 140 1.25 -4.49 -18.63
N LEU A 141 1.32 -5.50 -17.76
CA LEU A 141 0.42 -5.72 -16.63
C LEU A 141 1.14 -5.40 -15.32
N ASP A 142 0.80 -4.28 -14.71
CA ASP A 142 1.34 -3.91 -13.40
C ASP A 142 0.37 -4.35 -12.29
N GLU A 143 0.87 -5.14 -11.34
CA GLU A 143 0.14 -5.67 -10.19
C GLU A 143 -1.20 -6.37 -10.57
N CYS A 144 -1.21 -7.18 -11.63
CA CYS A 144 -2.44 -7.78 -12.18
C CYS A 144 -3.12 -8.78 -11.23
N HIS A 145 -2.48 -9.19 -10.15
CA HIS A 145 -3.06 -10.06 -9.13
C HIS A 145 -4.19 -9.37 -8.31
N HIS A 146 -4.28 -8.03 -8.35
CA HIS A 146 -5.35 -7.25 -7.69
C HIS A 146 -6.69 -7.24 -8.43
N LEU A 147 -6.78 -7.92 -9.56
CA LEU A 147 -7.96 -7.81 -10.41
C LEU A 147 -9.21 -8.42 -9.78
N ARG A 148 -10.31 -7.68 -9.83
CA ARG A 148 -11.67 -8.20 -9.57
C ARG A 148 -12.07 -9.19 -10.66
N SER A 149 -13.01 -10.08 -10.35
CA SER A 149 -13.45 -11.12 -11.28
C SER A 149 -13.91 -10.60 -12.64
N GLU A 150 -14.57 -9.43 -12.66
CA GLU A 150 -15.04 -8.79 -13.89
C GLU A 150 -13.88 -8.26 -14.75
N TRP A 151 -12.88 -7.69 -14.09
CA TRP A 151 -11.69 -7.15 -14.77
C TRP A 151 -10.82 -8.27 -15.35
N TRP A 152 -10.74 -9.40 -14.66
CA TRP A 152 -10.10 -10.60 -15.19
C TRP A 152 -10.74 -11.05 -16.50
N LYS A 153 -12.07 -11.14 -16.58
CA LYS A 153 -12.79 -11.51 -17.82
C LYS A 153 -12.51 -10.53 -18.94
N SER A 154 -12.45 -9.23 -18.63
CA SER A 154 -12.11 -8.20 -19.61
C SER A 154 -10.69 -8.37 -20.14
N LEU A 155 -9.71 -8.62 -19.26
CA LEU A 155 -8.32 -8.84 -19.65
C LEU A 155 -8.14 -10.10 -20.48
N GLU A 156 -8.79 -11.21 -20.12
CA GLU A 156 -8.78 -12.45 -20.89
C GLU A 156 -9.36 -12.25 -22.29
N SER A 157 -10.52 -11.60 -22.39
CA SER A 157 -11.16 -11.28 -23.69
C SER A 157 -10.31 -10.33 -24.53
N LEU A 158 -9.59 -9.39 -23.90
CA LEU A 158 -8.63 -8.53 -24.62
C LEU A 158 -7.51 -9.38 -25.21
N LYS A 159 -6.90 -10.25 -24.42
CA LYS A 159 -5.76 -11.08 -24.87
C LYS A 159 -6.13 -12.08 -25.96
N GLU A 160 -7.33 -12.66 -25.91
CA GLU A 160 -7.85 -13.57 -26.95
C GLU A 160 -7.99 -12.87 -28.31
N LYS A 161 -8.28 -11.56 -28.32
CA LYS A 161 -8.52 -10.78 -29.54
C LYS A 161 -7.26 -10.05 -30.07
N LEU A 162 -6.29 -9.81 -29.20
CA LEU A 162 -5.00 -9.26 -29.60
C LEU A 162 -4.05 -10.42 -29.90
N ILE A 163 -3.92 -10.77 -31.17
CA ILE A 163 -3.02 -11.83 -31.66
C ILE A 163 -1.57 -11.30 -31.66
N ASP A 164 -0.62 -12.16 -31.32
CA ASP A 164 0.84 -11.87 -31.31
C ASP A 164 1.29 -10.72 -30.38
N VAL A 165 0.62 -10.58 -29.23
CA VAL A 165 0.98 -9.58 -28.22
C VAL A 165 1.96 -10.15 -27.21
N THR A 166 3.13 -9.51 -27.08
CA THR A 166 4.07 -9.79 -25.98
C THR A 166 3.52 -9.25 -24.67
N THR A 167 3.47 -10.10 -23.64
CA THR A 167 3.00 -9.72 -22.30
C THR A 167 4.19 -9.47 -21.37
N ILE A 168 4.21 -8.33 -20.68
CA ILE A 168 5.14 -8.01 -19.58
C ILE A 168 4.29 -8.01 -18.32
N ALA A 169 4.53 -8.91 -17.37
CA ALA A 169 3.88 -8.95 -16.07
C ALA A 169 4.86 -8.51 -14.98
N LEU A 170 4.48 -7.49 -14.23
CA LEU A 170 5.27 -6.93 -13.14
C LEU A 170 4.46 -7.01 -11.84
N THR A 171 4.99 -7.65 -10.83
CA THR A 171 4.32 -7.72 -9.53
C THR A 171 5.33 -7.79 -8.39
N ALA A 172 4.87 -7.36 -7.21
CA ALA A 172 5.63 -7.59 -5.98
C ALA A 172 5.14 -8.83 -5.24
N THR A 173 3.94 -9.28 -5.52
CA THR A 173 3.22 -10.24 -4.69
C THR A 173 2.34 -11.13 -5.56
N PRO A 174 2.90 -12.13 -6.24
CA PRO A 174 2.08 -13.13 -6.88
C PRO A 174 1.08 -13.73 -5.89
N PRO A 175 -0.10 -14.19 -6.32
CA PRO A 175 -1.13 -14.69 -5.44
C PRO A 175 -0.80 -16.11 -4.93
N TYR A 176 0.34 -16.27 -4.23
CA TYR A 176 0.84 -17.55 -3.72
C TYR A 176 -0.13 -18.23 -2.76
N ASP A 177 -0.91 -17.45 -2.01
CA ASP A 177 -1.93 -17.91 -1.06
C ASP A 177 -3.31 -18.15 -1.68
N SER A 178 -3.40 -18.14 -3.03
CA SER A 178 -4.65 -18.36 -3.76
C SER A 178 -4.97 -19.84 -3.99
N THR A 179 -6.19 -20.11 -4.48
CA THR A 179 -6.55 -21.48 -4.89
C THR A 179 -5.77 -21.92 -6.14
N PRO A 180 -5.55 -23.23 -6.34
CA PRO A 180 -4.88 -23.72 -7.56
C PRO A 180 -5.51 -23.23 -8.86
N ALA A 181 -6.83 -23.08 -8.90
CA ALA A 181 -7.53 -22.57 -10.08
C ALA A 181 -7.19 -21.09 -10.36
N MET A 182 -7.11 -20.27 -9.31
CA MET A 182 -6.70 -18.86 -9.44
C MET A 182 -5.24 -18.74 -9.81
N TRP A 183 -4.38 -19.55 -9.23
CA TRP A 183 -2.96 -19.62 -9.59
C TRP A 183 -2.76 -19.96 -11.07
N ASN A 184 -3.40 -21.04 -11.55
CA ASN A 184 -3.31 -21.45 -12.95
C ASN A 184 -3.81 -20.36 -13.91
N ARG A 185 -4.88 -19.66 -13.55
CA ARG A 185 -5.40 -18.52 -14.31
C ARG A 185 -4.40 -17.38 -14.38
N TYR A 186 -3.75 -17.06 -13.27
CA TYR A 186 -2.72 -16.05 -13.17
C TYR A 186 -1.52 -16.39 -14.06
N ILE A 187 -0.98 -17.60 -13.96
CA ILE A 187 0.15 -18.06 -14.77
C ILE A 187 -0.22 -18.12 -16.27
N ALA A 188 -1.44 -18.56 -16.61
CA ALA A 188 -1.90 -18.53 -18.00
C ALA A 188 -1.88 -17.13 -18.62
N MET A 189 -2.12 -16.08 -17.81
CA MET A 189 -2.07 -14.68 -18.25
C MET A 189 -0.65 -14.14 -18.27
N CYS A 190 0.09 -14.29 -17.17
CA CYS A 190 1.37 -13.62 -16.94
C CYS A 190 2.58 -14.39 -17.48
N GLY A 191 2.47 -15.69 -17.65
CA GLY A 191 3.61 -16.61 -17.89
C GLY A 191 4.17 -17.20 -16.61
N GLU A 192 5.04 -18.19 -16.75
CA GLU A 192 5.87 -18.64 -15.63
C GLU A 192 6.76 -17.50 -15.15
N ILE A 193 7.20 -17.56 -13.90
CA ILE A 193 8.06 -16.49 -13.33
C ILE A 193 9.47 -16.66 -13.92
N ASP A 194 9.91 -15.68 -14.71
CA ASP A 194 11.25 -15.65 -15.29
C ASP A 194 12.33 -15.26 -14.30
N GLU A 195 12.01 -14.28 -13.44
CA GLU A 195 12.94 -13.81 -12.41
C GLU A 195 12.17 -13.38 -11.16
N GLU A 196 12.62 -13.88 -10.01
CA GLU A 196 12.10 -13.46 -8.71
C GLU A 196 13.22 -12.80 -7.89
N ILE A 197 13.05 -11.51 -7.61
CA ILE A 197 14.00 -10.70 -6.88
C ILE A 197 13.51 -10.55 -5.44
N THR A 198 14.20 -11.21 -4.52
CA THR A 198 13.80 -11.29 -3.13
C THR A 198 14.13 -10.04 -2.34
N THR A 199 13.40 -9.80 -1.24
CA THR A 199 13.70 -8.69 -0.33
C THR A 199 15.12 -8.77 0.26
N PRO A 200 15.63 -9.93 0.74
CA PRO A 200 17.01 -10.04 1.21
C PRO A 200 18.06 -9.66 0.16
N GLU A 201 17.84 -10.04 -1.10
CA GLU A 201 18.73 -9.65 -2.20
C GLU A 201 18.77 -8.12 -2.37
N LEU A 202 17.62 -7.45 -2.38
CA LEU A 202 17.51 -6.01 -2.54
C LEU A 202 18.10 -5.24 -1.34
N VAL A 203 18.02 -5.78 -0.13
CA VAL A 203 18.67 -5.21 1.06
C VAL A 203 20.20 -5.35 0.93
N LYS A 204 20.70 -6.52 0.51
CA LYS A 204 22.12 -6.75 0.28
C LYS A 204 22.70 -5.82 -0.79
N GLU A 205 21.94 -5.49 -1.82
CA GLU A 205 22.31 -4.55 -2.88
C GLU A 205 22.18 -3.07 -2.46
N GLY A 206 21.63 -2.78 -1.28
CA GLY A 206 21.34 -1.41 -0.84
C GLY A 206 20.17 -0.75 -1.58
N SER A 207 19.35 -1.53 -2.30
CA SER A 207 18.14 -1.05 -2.99
C SER A 207 16.94 -0.89 -2.06
N LEU A 208 16.94 -1.61 -0.94
CA LEU A 208 16.01 -1.49 0.19
C LEU A 208 16.79 -1.34 1.49
N CYS A 209 16.23 -0.72 2.50
CA CYS A 209 16.86 -0.58 3.80
C CYS A 209 16.77 -1.88 4.62
N PRO A 210 17.73 -2.15 5.52
CA PRO A 210 17.59 -3.19 6.53
C PRO A 210 16.34 -3.00 7.37
N HIS A 211 15.67 -4.10 7.72
CA HIS A 211 14.43 -4.04 8.49
C HIS A 211 14.26 -5.28 9.35
N GLN A 212 13.39 -5.17 10.34
CA GLN A 212 12.98 -6.27 11.20
C GLN A 212 11.45 -6.31 11.28
N ASP A 213 10.90 -7.52 11.18
CA ASP A 213 9.49 -7.79 11.42
C ASP A 213 9.33 -8.32 12.86
N TYR A 214 8.63 -7.57 13.69
CA TYR A 214 8.32 -7.94 15.06
C TYR A 214 6.87 -8.41 15.15
N VAL A 215 6.63 -9.49 15.89
CA VAL A 215 5.29 -9.92 16.26
C VAL A 215 5.06 -9.57 17.72
N TYR A 216 4.09 -8.72 17.98
CA TYR A 216 3.71 -8.32 19.32
C TYR A 216 2.42 -9.02 19.71
N PHE A 217 2.51 -9.91 20.69
CA PHE A 217 1.36 -10.68 21.19
C PHE A 217 0.66 -9.95 22.33
N ASN A 218 -0.65 -9.91 22.27
CA ASN A 218 -1.50 -9.47 23.37
C ASN A 218 -2.63 -10.46 23.61
N TYR A 219 -3.24 -10.38 24.78
CA TYR A 219 -4.50 -11.04 25.09
C TYR A 219 -5.66 -10.05 24.99
N PRO A 220 -6.89 -10.55 24.85
CA PRO A 220 -8.09 -9.73 24.99
C PRO A 220 -8.13 -9.00 26.33
N THR A 221 -8.90 -7.92 26.37
CA THR A 221 -9.21 -7.25 27.64
C THR A 221 -10.06 -8.16 28.52
N LYS A 222 -10.07 -7.90 29.85
CA LYS A 222 -10.90 -8.66 30.81
C LYS A 222 -12.38 -8.67 30.44
N GLN A 223 -12.89 -7.61 29.81
CA GLN A 223 -14.26 -7.52 29.35
C GLN A 223 -14.51 -8.47 28.19
N GLU A 224 -13.62 -8.46 27.18
CA GLU A 224 -13.67 -9.37 26.04
C GLU A 224 -13.49 -10.83 26.47
N GLU A 225 -12.60 -11.10 27.42
CA GLU A 225 -12.47 -12.43 28.04
C GLU A 225 -13.76 -12.89 28.68
N ALA A 226 -14.43 -12.03 29.44
CA ALA A 226 -15.72 -12.36 30.06
C ALA A 226 -16.83 -12.62 29.03
N GLU A 227 -16.79 -12.00 27.85
CA GLU A 227 -17.71 -12.27 26.74
C GLU A 227 -17.44 -13.64 26.14
N VAL A 228 -16.18 -14.00 25.90
CA VAL A 228 -15.77 -15.33 25.45
C VAL A 228 -16.21 -16.40 26.45
N MET A 229 -15.97 -16.19 27.75
CA MET A 229 -16.37 -17.14 28.76
C MET A 229 -17.89 -17.36 28.82
N ARG A 230 -18.68 -16.28 28.70
CA ARG A 230 -20.14 -16.38 28.63
C ARG A 230 -20.62 -17.17 27.42
N TYR A 231 -20.00 -16.96 26.26
CA TYR A 231 -20.30 -17.71 25.06
C TYR A 231 -20.01 -19.21 25.26
N MET A 232 -18.81 -19.55 25.75
CA MET A 232 -18.42 -20.94 26.00
C MET A 232 -19.32 -21.65 27.00
N GLN A 233 -19.75 -20.96 28.08
CA GLN A 233 -20.69 -21.50 29.04
C GLN A 233 -22.09 -21.76 28.45
N ALA A 234 -22.52 -20.93 27.51
CA ALA A 234 -23.81 -21.10 26.81
C ALA A 234 -23.77 -22.17 25.70
N HIS A 235 -22.58 -22.51 25.22
CA HIS A 235 -22.38 -23.48 24.11
C HIS A 235 -21.34 -24.56 24.53
N PRO A 236 -21.64 -25.40 25.53
CA PRO A 236 -20.66 -26.34 26.07
C PRO A 236 -20.18 -27.43 25.10
N ASP A 237 -20.93 -27.68 24.03
CA ASP A 237 -20.62 -28.70 23.03
C ASP A 237 -19.87 -28.12 21.79
N CYS A 238 -19.60 -26.81 21.75
CA CYS A 238 -18.86 -26.19 20.66
C CYS A 238 -17.35 -26.27 20.90
N GLU A 239 -16.61 -26.84 19.94
CA GLU A 239 -15.14 -26.88 19.99
C GLU A 239 -14.49 -25.59 19.49
N GLU A 240 -15.22 -24.77 18.74
CA GLU A 240 -14.76 -23.51 18.16
C GLU A 240 -15.63 -22.31 18.61
N LEU A 241 -15.02 -21.14 18.67
CA LEU A 241 -15.74 -19.90 18.92
C LEU A 241 -16.55 -19.51 17.69
N ASP A 242 -17.64 -18.77 17.91
CA ASP A 242 -18.40 -18.15 16.83
C ASP A 242 -17.48 -17.25 15.99
N PRO A 243 -17.55 -17.31 14.64
CA PRO A 243 -16.72 -16.50 13.76
C PRO A 243 -16.79 -14.99 14.03
N GLU A 244 -17.93 -14.45 14.47
CA GLU A 244 -18.06 -13.03 14.82
C GLU A 244 -17.28 -12.71 16.12
N ILE A 245 -17.26 -13.61 17.09
CA ILE A 245 -16.44 -13.47 18.30
C ILE A 245 -14.96 -13.54 17.94
N GLU A 246 -14.54 -14.48 17.10
CA GLU A 246 -13.15 -14.58 16.63
C GLU A 246 -12.71 -13.32 15.90
N LYS A 247 -13.53 -12.78 15.03
CA LYS A 247 -13.28 -11.53 14.31
C LYS A 247 -13.23 -10.32 15.27
N HIS A 248 -14.06 -10.33 16.31
CA HIS A 248 -14.02 -9.30 17.33
C HIS A 248 -12.69 -9.36 18.10
N LEU A 249 -12.26 -10.54 18.53
CA LEU A 249 -10.98 -10.76 19.21
C LEU A 249 -9.78 -10.40 18.34
N ALA A 250 -9.84 -10.67 17.04
CA ALA A 250 -8.79 -10.26 16.09
C ALA A 250 -8.60 -8.72 16.03
N ASN A 251 -9.63 -7.95 16.43
CA ASN A 251 -9.59 -6.49 16.57
C ASN A 251 -9.69 -6.04 18.04
N SER A 252 -9.22 -6.86 18.96
CA SER A 252 -9.29 -6.64 20.42
C SER A 252 -8.75 -5.27 20.84
N LEU A 253 -9.37 -4.70 21.83
CA LEU A 253 -8.96 -3.47 22.51
C LEU A 253 -7.59 -3.61 23.20
N GLY A 254 -7.16 -4.84 23.51
CA GLY A 254 -5.80 -5.12 23.98
C GLY A 254 -4.71 -4.63 23.03
N LYS A 255 -5.00 -4.51 21.73
CA LYS A 255 -4.08 -3.94 20.75
C LYS A 255 -3.80 -2.45 20.96
N ILE A 256 -4.72 -1.70 21.57
CA ILE A 256 -4.51 -0.27 21.86
C ILE A 256 -3.35 -0.11 22.84
N GLU A 257 -3.33 -0.91 23.90
CA GLU A 257 -2.23 -0.91 24.86
C GLU A 257 -0.91 -1.33 24.21
N SER A 258 -0.95 -2.34 23.35
CA SER A 258 0.23 -2.76 22.57
C SER A 258 0.78 -1.61 21.71
N ILE A 259 -0.09 -0.86 21.01
CA ILE A 259 0.30 0.29 20.19
C ILE A 259 0.94 1.38 21.06
N ARG A 260 0.38 1.64 22.24
CA ARG A 260 0.94 2.62 23.20
C ARG A 260 2.36 2.24 23.62
N GLN A 261 2.56 0.99 24.03
CA GLN A 261 3.86 0.47 24.47
C GLN A 261 4.90 0.47 23.33
N ILE A 262 4.51 0.06 22.12
CA ILE A 262 5.38 0.10 20.95
C ILE A 262 5.74 1.54 20.62
N THR A 263 4.77 2.45 20.58
CA THR A 263 5.01 3.87 20.28
C THR A 263 5.97 4.49 21.32
N GLN A 264 5.81 4.15 22.59
CA GLN A 264 6.73 4.56 23.65
C GLN A 264 8.16 4.05 23.40
N HIS A 265 8.30 2.77 23.10
CA HIS A 265 9.59 2.14 22.84
C HIS A 265 10.30 2.76 21.66
N GLU A 266 9.60 2.92 20.54
CA GLU A 266 10.15 3.51 19.32
C GLU A 266 10.52 5.00 19.51
N TYR A 267 9.66 5.76 20.21
CA TYR A 267 9.93 7.15 20.51
C TYR A 267 11.16 7.30 21.42
N ALA A 268 11.30 6.45 22.43
CA ALA A 268 12.48 6.44 23.32
C ALA A 268 13.77 6.03 22.59
N SER A 269 13.67 5.20 21.56
CA SER A 269 14.82 4.71 20.78
C SER A 269 15.24 5.68 19.69
N LEU A 270 14.30 6.28 18.97
CA LEU A 270 14.54 7.09 17.78
C LEU A 270 14.44 8.60 18.03
N HIS A 271 13.74 9.02 19.11
CA HIS A 271 13.55 10.44 19.45
C HIS A 271 13.11 11.30 18.25
N GLY A 272 13.87 12.34 17.94
CA GLY A 272 13.59 13.25 16.83
C GLY A 272 13.65 12.61 15.43
N ARG A 273 14.24 11.42 15.28
CA ARG A 273 14.32 10.68 14.01
C ARG A 273 13.12 9.78 13.75
N LEU A 274 12.18 9.66 14.69
CA LEU A 274 11.02 8.81 14.54
C LEU A 274 10.12 9.28 13.39
N HIS A 275 9.84 8.39 12.44
CA HIS A 275 8.84 8.53 11.40
C HIS A 275 7.95 7.27 11.43
N MET A 276 7.00 7.28 12.37
CA MET A 276 6.12 6.14 12.61
C MET A 276 4.82 6.27 11.82
N LEU A 277 4.44 5.19 11.15
CA LEU A 277 3.14 5.05 10.50
C LEU A 277 2.31 3.99 11.23
N ILE A 278 1.09 4.34 11.64
CA ILE A 278 0.13 3.40 12.24
C ILE A 278 -1.05 3.22 11.29
N LEU A 279 -1.30 1.99 10.85
CA LEU A 279 -2.36 1.64 9.91
C LEU A 279 -3.48 0.86 10.57
N THR A 280 -4.72 1.34 10.41
CA THR A 280 -5.94 0.68 10.89
C THR A 280 -7.02 0.65 9.80
N ASP A 281 -8.12 -0.09 10.02
CA ASP A 281 -9.19 -0.25 9.04
C ASP A 281 -10.24 0.87 9.10
N TYR A 282 -10.49 1.43 10.28
CA TYR A 282 -11.64 2.30 10.53
C TYR A 282 -11.20 3.69 10.97
N ILE A 283 -11.90 4.72 10.48
CA ILE A 283 -11.68 6.11 10.89
C ILE A 283 -12.35 6.39 12.24
N ARG A 284 -13.54 5.86 12.47
CA ARG A 284 -14.37 6.08 13.68
C ARG A 284 -14.72 7.55 13.88
N LYS A 285 -15.33 8.17 12.86
CA LYS A 285 -15.73 9.60 12.88
C LYS A 285 -16.67 9.97 14.02
N GLU A 286 -17.47 9.03 14.50
CA GLU A 286 -18.34 9.19 15.66
C GLU A 286 -17.61 9.65 16.90
N HIS A 287 -16.30 9.33 17.02
CA HIS A 287 -15.43 9.75 18.13
C HIS A 287 -14.81 11.15 17.94
N GLU A 288 -15.04 11.86 16.83
CA GLU A 288 -14.47 13.20 16.62
C GLU A 288 -14.84 14.15 17.75
N LYS A 289 -16.11 14.09 18.23
CA LYS A 289 -16.59 14.92 19.33
C LYS A 289 -15.99 14.58 20.72
N SER A 290 -15.50 13.35 20.85
CA SER A 290 -14.90 12.85 22.10
C SER A 290 -13.43 13.26 22.23
N ILE A 291 -12.80 13.73 21.16
CA ILE A 291 -11.41 14.17 21.19
C ILE A 291 -11.26 15.39 22.07
N GLY A 292 -10.28 15.37 22.98
CA GLY A 292 -10.04 16.42 23.98
C GLY A 292 -10.90 16.30 25.24
N ASN A 293 -11.87 15.41 25.30
CA ASN A 293 -12.63 15.11 26.52
C ASN A 293 -12.01 13.93 27.23
N ARG A 294 -11.29 14.14 28.34
CA ARG A 294 -10.61 13.08 29.12
C ARG A 294 -11.56 12.06 29.76
N GLU A 295 -12.83 12.42 29.97
CA GLU A 295 -13.84 11.54 30.54
C GLU A 295 -14.50 10.64 29.47
N ALA A 296 -14.34 10.98 28.19
CA ALA A 296 -14.92 10.19 27.12
C ALA A 296 -14.17 8.86 26.97
N ASP A 297 -14.95 7.79 26.89
CA ASP A 297 -14.43 6.47 26.54
C ASP A 297 -14.07 6.43 25.04
N VAL A 298 -12.81 6.11 24.74
CA VAL A 298 -12.26 6.00 23.39
C VAL A 298 -11.73 4.59 23.13
N ASN A 299 -12.31 3.61 23.78
CA ASN A 299 -11.92 2.21 23.70
C ASN A 299 -12.48 1.55 22.43
N LEU A 300 -11.94 1.94 21.27
CA LEU A 300 -12.20 1.29 19.98
C LEU A 300 -10.95 1.36 19.11
N LEU A 301 -10.69 0.30 18.36
CA LEU A 301 -9.61 0.33 17.36
C LEU A 301 -10.06 1.16 16.15
N GLY A 302 -9.32 2.21 15.85
CA GLY A 302 -9.60 3.13 14.76
C GLY A 302 -8.72 4.38 14.81
N VAL A 303 -8.69 5.15 13.73
CA VAL A 303 -7.79 6.31 13.59
C VAL A 303 -8.00 7.34 14.70
N LEU A 304 -9.23 7.82 14.90
CA LEU A 304 -9.52 8.86 15.88
C LEU A 304 -9.38 8.39 17.33
N PRO A 305 -9.87 7.20 17.72
CA PRO A 305 -9.60 6.67 19.06
C PRO A 305 -8.11 6.48 19.35
N LEU A 306 -7.32 5.95 18.39
CA LEU A 306 -5.87 5.80 18.56
C LEU A 306 -5.18 7.16 18.67
N PHE A 307 -5.55 8.14 17.85
CA PHE A 307 -5.03 9.50 17.96
C PHE A 307 -5.27 10.07 19.36
N GLU A 308 -6.50 9.95 19.90
CA GLU A 308 -6.81 10.49 21.21
C GLU A 308 -6.09 9.76 22.34
N ASN A 309 -5.97 8.41 22.27
CA ASN A 309 -5.20 7.64 23.26
C ASN A 309 -3.73 8.07 23.27
N LEU A 310 -3.06 8.12 22.09
CA LEU A 310 -1.66 8.54 22.00
C LEU A 310 -1.47 10.02 22.36
N ARG A 311 -2.44 10.89 22.05
CA ARG A 311 -2.39 12.31 22.46
C ARG A 311 -2.44 12.49 23.97
N ARG A 312 -3.29 11.73 24.66
CA ARG A 312 -3.35 11.73 26.13
C ARG A 312 -2.01 11.32 26.74
N ASP A 313 -1.40 10.25 26.21
CA ASP A 313 -0.08 9.79 26.63
C ASP A 313 1.01 10.80 26.35
N ALA A 314 0.98 11.45 25.17
CA ALA A 314 1.92 12.48 24.82
C ALA A 314 1.87 13.68 25.78
N GLN A 315 0.68 14.11 26.21
CA GLN A 315 0.54 15.16 27.20
C GLN A 315 1.13 14.80 28.56
N ASP A 316 0.97 13.55 28.95
CA ASP A 316 1.35 13.09 30.30
C ASP A 316 2.83 12.64 30.38
N MET A 317 3.41 12.15 29.27
CA MET A 317 4.74 11.49 29.27
C MET A 317 5.70 11.96 28.18
N TRP A 318 5.21 12.45 27.02
CA TRP A 318 6.03 12.75 25.84
C TRP A 318 5.61 14.06 25.17
N SER A 319 5.72 15.17 25.88
CA SER A 319 5.21 16.48 25.47
C SER A 319 5.68 16.97 24.09
N ASP A 320 6.78 16.42 23.60
CA ASP A 320 7.38 16.82 22.30
C ASP A 320 6.97 15.88 21.13
N MET A 321 6.23 14.79 21.39
CA MET A 321 5.80 13.88 20.34
C MET A 321 4.69 14.51 19.51
N ARG A 322 4.92 14.64 18.21
CA ARG A 322 4.02 15.29 17.26
C ARG A 322 3.21 14.24 16.49
N LEU A 323 1.91 14.21 16.77
CA LEU A 323 0.97 13.30 16.12
C LEU A 323 0.32 13.95 14.90
N GLY A 324 -0.06 13.16 13.92
CA GLY A 324 -0.88 13.58 12.79
C GLY A 324 -1.87 12.49 12.40
N VAL A 325 -2.93 12.90 11.74
CA VAL A 325 -3.92 12.00 11.12
C VAL A 325 -3.99 12.29 9.64
N LEU A 326 -3.93 11.22 8.83
CA LEU A 326 -4.13 11.31 7.39
C LEU A 326 -5.04 10.19 6.91
N CYS A 327 -6.28 10.54 6.58
CA CYS A 327 -7.25 9.66 5.95
C CYS A 327 -8.15 10.46 5.00
N GLY A 328 -8.83 9.76 4.08
CA GLY A 328 -9.56 10.38 2.98
C GLY A 328 -10.63 11.41 3.37
N SER A 329 -11.07 11.40 4.63
CA SER A 329 -12.15 12.30 5.08
C SER A 329 -11.79 13.17 6.28
N ILE A 330 -10.60 12.98 6.85
CA ILE A 330 -10.12 13.78 7.98
C ILE A 330 -8.60 13.86 7.97
N ILE A 331 -8.10 15.05 8.11
CA ILE A 331 -6.67 15.35 8.25
C ILE A 331 -6.50 16.18 9.50
N VAL A 332 -5.56 15.78 10.37
CA VAL A 332 -5.25 16.49 11.62
C VAL A 332 -3.74 16.72 11.70
N ILE A 333 -3.37 17.93 12.06
CA ILE A 333 -1.98 18.32 12.27
C ILE A 333 -1.81 19.07 13.60
N PRO A 334 -0.60 19.08 14.20
CA PRO A 334 -0.29 19.97 15.31
C PRO A 334 -0.51 21.43 14.90
N ALA A 335 -1.07 22.25 15.77
CA ALA A 335 -1.38 23.66 15.45
C ALA A 335 -0.12 24.47 15.08
N GLY A 336 1.02 24.16 15.72
CA GLY A 336 2.30 24.82 15.42
C GLY A 336 2.87 24.53 14.03
N VAL A 337 2.23 23.63 13.26
CA VAL A 337 2.69 23.22 11.92
C VAL A 337 1.89 23.91 10.80
N LYS A 338 0.89 24.73 11.12
CA LYS A 338 0.05 25.44 10.14
C LYS A 338 0.87 26.20 9.09
N ASP A 339 1.83 27.00 9.54
CA ASP A 339 2.65 27.83 8.63
C ASP A 339 3.50 26.97 7.70
N ALA A 340 4.03 25.85 8.19
CA ALA A 340 4.77 24.90 7.36
C ALA A 340 3.87 24.27 6.30
N LEU A 341 2.62 23.89 6.65
CA LEU A 341 1.64 23.38 5.69
C LEU A 341 1.33 24.41 4.62
N LEU A 342 1.01 25.64 5.01
CA LEU A 342 0.68 26.72 4.07
C LEU A 342 1.85 27.01 3.12
N LYS A 343 3.08 26.98 3.63
CA LYS A 343 4.28 27.12 2.81
C LYS A 343 4.44 25.97 1.81
N THR A 344 4.13 24.74 2.21
CA THR A 344 4.23 23.56 1.35
C THR A 344 3.17 23.58 0.25
N VAL A 345 1.95 24.03 0.57
CA VAL A 345 0.84 24.16 -0.39
C VAL A 345 1.07 25.33 -1.36
N GLY A 346 1.71 26.40 -0.91
CA GLY A 346 2.02 27.60 -1.73
C GLY A 346 0.88 28.59 -1.85
N ASP A 347 -0.38 28.19 -1.70
CA ASP A 347 -1.55 29.09 -1.70
C ASP A 347 -2.39 28.88 -0.43
N ALA A 348 -2.32 29.86 0.46
CA ALA A 348 -3.02 29.83 1.75
C ALA A 348 -4.56 29.85 1.60
N GLY A 349 -5.09 30.36 0.48
CA GLY A 349 -6.53 30.38 0.21
C GLY A 349 -7.14 29.00 -0.08
N MET A 350 -6.30 28.01 -0.40
CA MET A 350 -6.75 26.65 -0.68
C MET A 350 -6.96 25.80 0.57
N VAL A 351 -6.55 26.25 1.76
CA VAL A 351 -6.58 25.47 2.99
C VAL A 351 -7.38 26.20 4.07
N THR A 352 -8.24 25.45 4.75
CA THR A 352 -8.96 25.94 5.93
C THR A 352 -8.64 25.09 7.15
N PHE A 353 -8.60 25.73 8.31
CA PHE A 353 -8.40 25.11 9.60
C PHE A 353 -9.64 25.18 10.44
N SER A 354 -9.99 24.14 11.14
CA SER A 354 -11.13 24.10 12.05
C SER A 354 -10.79 23.34 13.32
N LYS A 355 -11.58 23.58 14.36
CA LYS A 355 -11.45 22.93 15.66
C LYS A 355 -11.66 21.43 15.56
N LEU A 356 -10.88 20.66 16.33
CA LEU A 356 -11.02 19.22 16.46
C LEU A 356 -11.63 18.87 17.82
N GLY A 357 -12.87 18.39 17.82
CA GLY A 357 -13.57 18.02 19.06
C GLY A 357 -13.61 19.13 20.09
N SER A 358 -13.18 18.85 21.31
CA SER A 358 -13.08 19.80 22.42
C SER A 358 -11.69 20.42 22.60
N LEU A 359 -10.71 20.03 21.72
CA LEU A 359 -9.33 20.53 21.83
C LEU A 359 -9.23 22.03 21.58
N PRO A 360 -8.33 22.73 22.29
CA PRO A 360 -7.93 24.08 21.90
C PRO A 360 -7.29 24.09 20.49
N GLU A 361 -7.59 25.10 19.70
CA GLU A 361 -6.99 25.26 18.36
C GLU A 361 -5.47 25.54 18.38
N THR A 362 -4.91 25.67 19.57
CA THR A 362 -3.46 25.83 19.83
C THR A 362 -2.74 24.47 19.94
N GLU A 363 -3.46 23.36 20.12
CA GLU A 363 -2.88 22.02 20.19
C GLU A 363 -2.89 21.33 18.84
N TYR A 364 -4.08 21.02 18.33
CA TYR A 364 -4.30 20.35 17.05
C TYR A 364 -5.44 21.00 16.28
N VAL A 365 -5.35 20.93 14.96
CA VAL A 365 -6.38 21.44 14.05
C VAL A 365 -6.72 20.43 12.99
N LYS A 366 -7.97 20.46 12.59
CA LYS A 366 -8.46 19.74 11.41
C LYS A 366 -8.19 20.59 10.17
N VAL A 367 -7.67 19.97 9.12
CA VAL A 367 -7.33 20.60 7.84
C VAL A 367 -8.36 20.19 6.79
N SER A 368 -8.83 21.15 6.01
CA SER A 368 -9.71 20.91 4.87
C SER A 368 -9.26 21.75 3.67
N ALA A 369 -9.46 21.22 2.47
CA ALA A 369 -9.23 21.94 1.23
C ALA A 369 -10.45 22.79 0.86
N VAL A 370 -10.20 23.90 0.19
CA VAL A 370 -11.23 24.66 -0.53
C VAL A 370 -11.23 24.13 -1.97
N GLY A 371 -12.28 23.36 -2.34
CA GLY A 371 -12.36 22.70 -3.63
C GLY A 371 -11.70 21.32 -3.66
N ASP A 372 -10.84 21.06 -4.65
CA ASP A 372 -10.13 19.80 -4.78
C ASP A 372 -9.15 19.58 -3.63
N SER A 373 -9.13 18.35 -3.06
CA SER A 373 -8.33 18.00 -1.88
C SER A 373 -7.07 17.19 -2.19
N HIS A 374 -6.83 16.83 -3.44
CA HIS A 374 -5.73 15.92 -3.81
C HIS A 374 -4.34 16.42 -3.41
N PHE A 375 -4.13 17.74 -3.37
CA PHE A 375 -2.86 18.35 -2.97
C PHE A 375 -2.54 18.21 -1.46
N LEU A 376 -3.54 17.96 -0.61
CA LEU A 376 -3.32 17.87 0.85
C LEU A 376 -2.54 16.61 1.24
N ILE A 377 -2.76 15.49 0.54
CA ILE A 377 -2.06 14.23 0.84
C ILE A 377 -0.54 14.39 0.64
N PRO A 378 -0.04 14.85 -0.52
CA PRO A 378 1.39 15.15 -0.70
C PRO A 378 1.92 16.18 0.31
N ALA A 379 1.16 17.25 0.59
CA ALA A 379 1.61 18.29 1.51
C ALA A 379 1.79 17.76 2.95
N VAL A 380 0.84 16.99 3.47
CA VAL A 380 0.95 16.37 4.81
C VAL A 380 2.05 15.29 4.84
N THR A 381 2.21 14.54 3.73
CA THR A 381 3.30 13.58 3.59
C THR A 381 4.67 14.28 3.65
N GLN A 382 4.79 15.46 3.04
CA GLN A 382 6.02 16.25 3.13
C GLN A 382 6.29 16.74 4.56
N LEU A 383 5.24 17.20 5.29
CA LEU A 383 5.38 17.56 6.71
C LEU A 383 5.85 16.38 7.57
N PHE A 384 5.37 15.18 7.27
CA PHE A 384 5.81 13.96 7.93
C PHE A 384 7.29 13.68 7.61
N ALA A 385 7.69 13.76 6.34
CA ALA A 385 9.08 13.56 5.92
C ALA A 385 10.03 14.64 6.48
N ASP A 386 9.56 15.85 6.73
CA ASP A 386 10.33 16.95 7.31
C ASP A 386 10.37 16.92 8.86
N GLY A 387 9.73 15.89 9.47
CA GLY A 387 9.72 15.68 10.91
C GLY A 387 8.78 16.61 11.69
N TYR A 388 7.93 17.40 11.02
CA TYR A 388 6.89 18.17 11.70
C TYR A 388 5.79 17.29 12.32
N ILE A 389 5.64 16.07 11.79
CA ILE A 389 4.82 14.99 12.33
C ILE A 389 5.75 13.79 12.52
N GLN A 390 5.72 13.16 13.68
CA GLN A 390 6.55 11.99 14.00
C GLN A 390 5.76 10.68 13.96
N VAL A 391 4.49 10.74 14.36
CA VAL A 391 3.58 9.60 14.32
C VAL A 391 2.38 9.97 13.47
N LEU A 392 2.25 9.31 12.32
CA LEU A 392 1.15 9.50 11.39
C LEU A 392 0.18 8.31 11.51
N ILE A 393 -1.08 8.59 11.78
CA ILE A 393 -2.13 7.58 11.92
C ILE A 393 -3.06 7.67 10.73
N GLY A 394 -3.30 6.55 10.05
CA GLY A 394 -4.15 6.53 8.88
C GLY A 394 -4.83 5.21 8.60
N THR A 395 -5.60 5.16 7.52
CA THR A 395 -6.28 3.94 7.09
C THR A 395 -5.46 3.19 6.05
N LYS A 396 -5.55 1.85 6.09
CA LYS A 396 -4.90 0.98 5.09
C LYS A 396 -5.32 1.34 3.65
N SER A 397 -6.56 1.73 3.44
CA SER A 397 -7.07 2.07 2.11
C SER A 397 -6.48 3.35 1.52
N LEU A 398 -6.28 4.40 2.31
CA LEU A 398 -5.72 5.67 1.80
C LEU A 398 -4.20 5.59 1.61
N LEU A 399 -3.52 5.00 2.59
CA LEU A 399 -2.06 4.87 2.59
C LEU A 399 -1.63 3.52 1.99
N GLY A 400 -2.58 2.77 1.41
CA GLY A 400 -2.36 1.49 0.76
C GLY A 400 -1.70 1.64 -0.61
N GLU A 401 -2.47 1.80 -1.67
CA GLU A 401 -1.95 1.82 -3.04
C GLU A 401 -1.53 3.22 -3.50
N GLY A 402 -0.34 3.32 -4.08
CA GLY A 402 0.14 4.54 -4.73
C GLY A 402 0.69 5.64 -3.81
N TRP A 403 0.44 5.60 -2.48
CA TRP A 403 1.06 6.54 -1.56
C TRP A 403 2.51 6.16 -1.25
N ASP A 404 3.42 7.11 -1.17
CA ASP A 404 4.84 6.88 -0.91
C ASP A 404 5.41 7.85 0.13
N SER A 405 6.18 7.29 1.08
CA SER A 405 6.88 8.05 2.11
C SER A 405 8.14 7.28 2.58
N PRO A 406 9.27 7.45 1.87
CA PRO A 406 10.50 6.70 2.16
C PRO A 406 11.10 6.94 3.54
N CYS A 407 10.69 7.99 4.24
CA CYS A 407 11.17 8.33 5.59
C CYS A 407 10.70 7.34 6.67
N ILE A 408 9.65 6.53 6.42
CA ILE A 408 9.09 5.62 7.43
C ILE A 408 10.16 4.69 7.96
N ASN A 409 10.41 4.73 9.27
CA ASN A 409 11.34 3.84 9.97
C ASN A 409 10.67 3.01 11.06
N SER A 410 9.38 3.23 11.33
CA SER A 410 8.56 2.37 12.18
C SER A 410 7.16 2.24 11.59
N LEU A 411 6.65 1.02 11.44
CA LEU A 411 5.33 0.73 10.90
C LEU A 411 4.57 -0.17 11.86
N ILE A 412 3.38 0.25 12.27
CA ILE A 412 2.47 -0.59 13.07
C ILE A 412 1.27 -0.99 12.22
N LEU A 413 1.08 -2.29 12.04
CA LEU A 413 -0.12 -2.88 11.45
C LEU A 413 -1.12 -3.17 12.56
N ALA A 414 -1.95 -2.17 12.89
CA ALA A 414 -2.85 -2.20 14.03
C ALA A 414 -4.04 -3.14 13.85
N SER A 415 -4.61 -3.17 12.65
CA SER A 415 -5.72 -4.08 12.32
C SER A 415 -5.18 -5.35 11.65
N THR A 416 -5.95 -6.42 11.80
CA THR A 416 -5.67 -7.72 11.16
C THR A 416 -5.49 -7.57 9.65
N VAL A 417 -4.46 -8.18 9.11
CA VAL A 417 -4.16 -8.21 7.67
C VAL A 417 -4.35 -9.64 7.18
N GLY A 418 -5.36 -9.84 6.33
CA GLY A 418 -5.79 -11.18 5.93
C GLY A 418 -4.99 -11.83 4.79
N SER A 419 -4.13 -11.09 4.06
CA SER A 419 -3.39 -11.63 2.93
C SER A 419 -1.91 -11.26 2.97
N PHE A 420 -1.08 -12.17 2.44
CA PHE A 420 0.34 -11.95 2.18
C PHE A 420 0.56 -10.67 1.35
N MET A 421 -0.16 -10.54 0.25
CA MET A 421 -0.10 -9.44 -0.68
C MET A 421 -0.24 -8.07 0.00
N LEU A 422 -1.34 -7.85 0.74
CA LEU A 422 -1.59 -6.58 1.42
C LEU A 422 -0.53 -6.30 2.51
N SER A 423 -0.11 -7.34 3.24
CA SER A 423 0.95 -7.23 4.23
C SER A 423 2.27 -6.78 3.59
N ASN A 424 2.66 -7.41 2.49
CA ASN A 424 3.91 -7.12 1.80
C ASN A 424 3.91 -5.72 1.17
N GLN A 425 2.79 -5.27 0.63
CA GLN A 425 2.65 -3.89 0.12
C GLN A 425 2.81 -2.85 1.23
N MET A 426 2.20 -3.07 2.40
CA MET A 426 2.36 -2.16 3.54
C MET A 426 3.79 -2.15 4.07
N ARG A 427 4.41 -3.33 4.25
CA ARG A 427 5.84 -3.47 4.62
C ARG A 427 6.74 -2.75 3.63
N GLY A 428 6.47 -2.90 2.33
CA GLY A 428 7.23 -2.28 1.25
C GLY A 428 7.35 -0.77 1.32
N ARG A 429 6.53 -0.09 2.13
CA ARG A 429 6.65 1.36 2.35
C ARG A 429 7.68 1.71 3.39
N ALA A 430 7.80 0.91 4.43
CA ALA A 430 8.76 1.11 5.49
C ALA A 430 10.20 0.74 5.05
N ILE A 431 10.34 -0.26 4.17
CA ILE A 431 11.65 -0.81 3.80
C ILE A 431 12.37 -0.06 2.67
N ARG A 432 11.85 1.08 2.21
CA ARG A 432 12.52 1.91 1.19
C ARG A 432 13.74 2.61 1.75
N THR A 433 14.78 2.75 0.92
CA THR A 433 15.90 3.65 1.22
C THR A 433 15.44 5.10 1.20
N TRP A 434 16.09 5.95 1.99
CA TRP A 434 15.80 7.37 2.04
C TRP A 434 17.10 8.17 1.97
N ASP A 435 17.23 9.04 0.97
CA ASP A 435 18.47 9.77 0.70
C ASP A 435 18.90 10.68 1.85
N ARG A 436 17.94 11.16 2.66
CA ARG A 436 18.26 12.00 3.84
C ARG A 436 18.78 11.20 5.04
N GLU A 437 18.60 9.87 5.06
CA GLU A 437 19.09 8.96 6.08
C GLU A 437 19.58 7.66 5.41
N PRO A 438 20.80 7.67 4.83
CA PRO A 438 21.37 6.52 4.10
C PRO A 438 21.44 5.24 4.93
N ASP A 439 21.69 5.38 6.26
CA ASP A 439 21.77 4.26 7.21
C ASP A 439 20.42 3.92 7.86
N LYS A 440 19.32 4.35 7.24
CA LYS A 440 17.98 4.07 7.73
C LYS A 440 17.75 2.57 7.92
N THR A 441 17.20 2.20 9.06
CA THR A 441 16.62 0.88 9.34
C THR A 441 15.15 1.01 9.64
N SER A 442 14.37 -0.06 9.50
CA SER A 442 12.93 0.00 9.75
C SER A 442 12.42 -1.14 10.63
N ASN A 443 11.53 -0.82 11.55
CA ASN A 443 10.83 -1.76 12.41
C ASN A 443 9.38 -1.92 11.92
N ILE A 444 8.93 -3.16 11.74
CA ILE A 444 7.58 -3.48 11.28
C ILE A 444 6.91 -4.32 12.36
N TRP A 445 5.85 -3.79 12.95
CA TRP A 445 5.17 -4.38 14.08
C TRP A 445 3.86 -5.02 13.65
N HIS A 446 3.75 -6.34 13.81
CA HIS A 446 2.53 -7.12 13.59
C HIS A 446 1.86 -7.38 14.92
N LEU A 447 0.66 -6.83 15.12
CA LEU A 447 -0.10 -7.04 16.35
C LEU A 447 -0.97 -8.28 16.22
N VAL A 448 -0.88 -9.18 17.20
CA VAL A 448 -1.63 -10.44 17.22
C VAL A 448 -2.30 -10.63 18.57
N CYS A 449 -3.62 -10.70 18.56
CA CYS A 449 -4.39 -11.06 19.73
C CYS A 449 -4.53 -12.58 19.82
N LEU A 450 -4.04 -13.13 20.92
CA LEU A 450 -4.12 -14.56 21.20
C LEU A 450 -5.43 -14.91 21.90
N LYS A 451 -5.92 -16.13 21.74
CA LYS A 451 -7.02 -16.63 22.59
C LYS A 451 -6.55 -16.77 24.03
N PRO A 452 -7.40 -16.41 25.00
CA PRO A 452 -7.11 -16.73 26.39
C PRO A 452 -6.97 -18.25 26.58
N TRP A 453 -5.98 -18.66 27.34
CA TRP A 453 -5.85 -20.06 27.69
C TRP A 453 -6.69 -20.38 28.93
N TYR A 454 -7.63 -21.31 28.77
CA TYR A 454 -8.44 -21.81 29.87
C TYR A 454 -8.09 -23.29 30.09
N GLU A 455 -7.86 -23.69 31.37
CA GLU A 455 -7.65 -25.09 31.77
C GLU A 455 -8.91 -25.97 31.65
N SER A 456 -10.04 -25.41 31.17
CA SER A 456 -11.28 -26.14 31.00
C SER A 456 -11.23 -27.04 29.74
N SER A 457 -12.12 -28.02 29.70
CA SER A 457 -12.26 -29.11 28.72
C SER A 457 -12.32 -28.68 27.23
N PHE A 458 -12.28 -27.42 26.91
CA PHE A 458 -12.31 -26.86 25.57
C PHE A 458 -10.93 -26.69 24.93
N GLY A 459 -9.81 -26.85 25.67
CA GLY A 459 -8.47 -26.87 25.10
C GLY A 459 -8.12 -25.68 24.19
N THR A 460 -8.68 -24.48 24.45
CA THR A 460 -8.35 -23.30 23.67
C THR A 460 -6.88 -22.98 23.83
N LYS A 461 -6.12 -23.25 22.79
CA LYS A 461 -4.71 -22.90 22.76
C LYS A 461 -4.56 -21.49 22.19
N PRO A 462 -3.66 -20.66 22.75
CA PRO A 462 -3.44 -19.28 22.29
C PRO A 462 -3.18 -19.18 20.77
N GLU A 463 -2.43 -20.14 20.23
CA GLU A 463 -2.07 -20.24 18.82
C GLU A 463 -3.24 -20.62 17.88
N THR A 464 -4.41 -20.93 18.42
CA THR A 464 -5.60 -21.22 17.60
C THR A 464 -6.45 -19.97 17.32
N SER A 465 -6.02 -18.78 17.77
CA SER A 465 -6.75 -17.55 17.43
C SER A 465 -6.73 -17.27 15.92
N GLU A 466 -7.82 -16.69 15.41
CA GLU A 466 -7.90 -16.33 13.99
C GLU A 466 -6.80 -15.35 13.59
N ASP A 467 -6.47 -14.40 14.44
CA ASP A 467 -5.42 -13.41 14.20
C ASP A 467 -4.03 -14.08 14.09
N TYR A 468 -3.76 -15.09 14.93
CA TYR A 468 -2.52 -15.88 14.84
C TYR A 468 -2.48 -16.74 13.56
N ARG A 469 -3.58 -17.41 13.22
CA ARG A 469 -3.67 -18.19 11.98
C ARG A 469 -3.45 -17.32 10.74
N MET A 470 -4.05 -16.12 10.72
CA MET A 470 -3.83 -15.16 9.63
C MET A 470 -2.37 -14.67 9.57
N LEU A 471 -1.73 -14.44 10.72
CA LEU A 471 -0.30 -14.09 10.75
C LEU A 471 0.53 -15.23 10.15
N THR A 472 0.37 -16.45 10.64
CA THR A 472 1.16 -17.62 10.21
C THR A 472 1.03 -17.81 8.70
N ARG A 473 -0.20 -17.82 8.18
CA ARG A 473 -0.47 -17.98 6.74
C ARG A 473 0.26 -16.93 5.88
N ARG A 474 0.26 -15.66 6.29
CA ARG A 474 0.95 -14.64 5.51
C ARG A 474 2.48 -14.68 5.65
N MET A 475 2.98 -15.12 6.83
CA MET A 475 4.41 -15.21 7.09
C MET A 475 5.08 -16.40 6.38
N GLU A 476 4.33 -17.45 6.02
CA GLU A 476 4.83 -18.61 5.24
C GLU A 476 5.44 -18.21 3.89
N HIS A 477 5.06 -17.06 3.34
CA HIS A 477 5.54 -16.57 2.06
C HIS A 477 6.63 -15.50 2.16
N PHE A 478 7.05 -15.12 3.38
CA PHE A 478 8.15 -14.20 3.55
C PHE A 478 9.49 -14.93 3.58
N LEU A 479 10.39 -14.50 2.70
CA LEU A 479 11.78 -14.94 2.77
C LEU A 479 12.53 -14.09 3.78
N GLY A 480 13.22 -14.73 4.70
CA GLY A 480 14.09 -14.14 5.70
C GLY A 480 15.49 -14.72 5.64
N LEU A 481 16.38 -14.22 6.47
CA LEU A 481 17.70 -14.81 6.65
C LEU A 481 17.56 -16.15 7.36
N HIS A 482 18.27 -17.16 6.86
CA HIS A 482 18.37 -18.42 7.55
C HIS A 482 19.23 -18.28 8.81
N TYR A 483 18.92 -19.05 9.86
CA TYR A 483 19.61 -18.96 11.15
C TYR A 483 21.12 -19.25 11.06
N THR A 484 21.53 -20.03 10.08
CA THR A 484 22.93 -20.46 9.91
C THR A 484 23.69 -19.77 8.77
N ASP A 485 23.04 -18.87 8.01
CA ASP A 485 23.67 -18.20 6.85
C ASP A 485 24.03 -16.73 7.19
#